data_c8950eeb9d13624f870c5c22f964b616
#
_entry.id   c8950eeb9d13624f870c5c22f964b616
#
_cell.length_a   1.000
_cell.length_b   1.000
_cell.length_c   1.000
_cell.angle_alpha   90.00
_cell.angle_beta   90.00
_cell.angle_gamma   90.00
#
_symmetry.space_group_name_H-M   'P 1'
#
loop_
_entity.id
_entity.type
_entity.pdbx_description
1 polymer ?
#
loop_
_entity_poly.entity_id
_entity_poly.type
_entity_poly.pdbx_seq_one_letter_code
_entity_poly.pdbx_strand_id
1 'polypeptide(L)'
;MRRRFISVEGQTEETFVRDVLAPHLESRLELTPVLAKTKRTQAGATFKGGISSYSQVKKEIRQLLRDSNVVLVTTMIDYYGLPNDFPGQDTLPAGTPYERVRHLEDAFQNDIGDPRFLPFLVLHEFEALVFAELHHLPSVLPGCEKQVSHLTQAISGFSPEEINEGHTTHPSARICQHLPDYQKRLHGPRVVQRTGLDTLRQKCPHFADWMHRLESV
;
A
#
# COMPACT_ATOMS: atom_id res chain seq x y z
N MET A 1 22.29 -16.77 4.17
CA MET A 1 21.87 -15.39 4.46
C MET A 1 20.37 -15.41 4.60
N ARG A 2 19.81 -14.87 5.67
CA ARG A 2 18.36 -14.82 5.89
C ARG A 2 17.73 -13.80 4.93
N ARG A 3 16.61 -14.15 4.29
CA ARG A 3 15.94 -13.32 3.28
C ARG A 3 14.57 -12.87 3.77
N ARG A 4 14.22 -11.64 3.44
CA ARG A 4 12.90 -11.07 3.69
C ARG A 4 12.40 -10.43 2.42
N PHE A 5 11.16 -10.75 2.02
CA PHE A 5 10.56 -10.26 0.80
C PHE A 5 9.29 -9.47 1.10
N ILE A 6 9.08 -8.41 0.35
CA ILE A 6 7.80 -7.71 0.29
C ILE A 6 7.26 -7.80 -1.13
N SER A 7 6.11 -8.44 -1.30
CA SER A 7 5.39 -8.45 -2.57
C SER A 7 4.60 -7.16 -2.68
N VAL A 8 4.89 -6.37 -3.71
CA VAL A 8 4.29 -5.05 -3.95
C VAL A 8 3.45 -5.08 -5.22
N GLU A 9 2.34 -4.31 -5.23
CA GLU A 9 1.42 -4.29 -6.36
C GLU A 9 2.00 -3.61 -7.59
N GLY A 10 2.71 -2.49 -7.42
CA GLY A 10 3.19 -1.68 -8.50
C GLY A 10 4.50 -0.94 -8.23
N GLN A 11 4.85 -0.07 -9.17
CA GLN A 11 6.09 0.70 -9.12
C GLN A 11 6.08 1.80 -8.04
N THR A 12 4.91 2.25 -7.62
CA THR A 12 4.75 3.24 -6.53
C THR A 12 5.23 2.64 -5.22
N GLU A 13 4.69 1.47 -4.88
CA GLU A 13 5.02 0.71 -3.68
C GLU A 13 6.49 0.23 -3.73
N GLU A 14 6.95 -0.27 -4.90
CA GLU A 14 8.35 -0.67 -5.10
C GLU A 14 9.31 0.49 -4.80
N THR A 15 9.01 1.68 -5.31
CA THR A 15 9.83 2.88 -5.09
C THR A 15 9.83 3.26 -3.60
N PHE A 16 8.68 3.23 -2.95
CA PHE A 16 8.58 3.50 -1.52
C PHE A 16 9.37 2.49 -0.68
N VAL A 17 9.23 1.22 -0.98
CA VAL A 17 9.98 0.17 -0.26
C VAL A 17 11.48 0.35 -0.43
N ARG A 18 11.94 0.55 -1.66
CA ARG A 18 13.37 0.70 -1.96
C ARG A 18 13.98 1.97 -1.37
N ASP A 19 13.29 3.10 -1.50
CA ASP A 19 13.89 4.42 -1.23
C ASP A 19 13.58 4.95 0.18
N VAL A 20 12.57 4.37 0.86
CA VAL A 20 12.13 4.85 2.19
C VAL A 20 12.18 3.73 3.23
N LEU A 21 11.49 2.61 2.96
CA LEU A 21 11.30 1.57 3.95
C LEU A 21 12.57 0.73 4.17
N ALA A 22 13.18 0.22 3.10
CA ALA A 22 14.37 -0.62 3.20
C ALA A 22 15.55 0.11 3.86
N PRO A 23 15.91 1.37 3.50
CA PRO A 23 16.97 2.10 4.18
C PRO A 23 16.72 2.31 5.69
N HIS A 24 15.46 2.49 6.09
CA HIS A 24 15.11 2.60 7.51
C HIS A 24 15.33 1.30 8.29
N LEU A 25 15.09 0.16 7.62
CA LEU A 25 15.20 -1.17 8.20
C LEU A 25 16.60 -1.80 8.05
N GLU A 26 17.49 -1.23 7.24
CA GLU A 26 18.81 -1.83 6.91
C GLU A 26 19.66 -2.23 8.11
N SER A 27 19.56 -1.49 9.23
CA SER A 27 20.26 -1.85 10.47
C SER A 27 19.70 -3.11 11.17
N ARG A 28 18.47 -3.55 10.79
CA ARG A 28 17.74 -4.66 11.42
C ARG A 28 17.32 -5.73 10.42
N LEU A 29 16.92 -5.32 9.20
CA LEU A 29 16.28 -6.15 8.19
C LEU A 29 16.77 -5.77 6.79
N GLU A 30 17.21 -6.73 6.00
CA GLU A 30 17.32 -6.57 4.55
C GLU A 30 15.97 -6.99 3.93
N LEU A 31 15.22 -6.03 3.40
CA LEU A 31 13.91 -6.24 2.79
C LEU A 31 13.97 -6.02 1.28
N THR A 32 13.68 -7.05 0.52
CA THR A 32 13.73 -7.02 -0.96
C THR A 32 12.31 -6.89 -1.52
N PRO A 33 11.99 -5.82 -2.28
CA PRO A 33 10.72 -5.72 -2.99
C PRO A 33 10.65 -6.70 -4.16
N VAL A 34 9.47 -7.31 -4.35
CA VAL A 34 9.16 -8.19 -5.48
C VAL A 34 7.87 -7.70 -6.10
N LEU A 35 7.91 -7.23 -7.35
CA LEU A 35 6.71 -6.81 -8.07
C LEU A 35 5.80 -8.00 -8.34
N ALA A 36 4.55 -7.89 -7.91
CA ALA A 36 3.51 -8.85 -8.27
C ALA A 36 3.28 -8.85 -9.79
N LYS A 37 3.13 -10.03 -10.37
CA LYS A 37 2.88 -10.14 -11.82
C LYS A 37 1.44 -9.74 -12.11
N THR A 38 1.27 -8.57 -12.70
CA THR A 38 0.00 -8.12 -13.26
C THR A 38 -0.14 -8.59 -14.71
N LYS A 39 -1.37 -8.83 -15.19
CA LYS A 39 -1.58 -9.15 -16.61
C LYS A 39 -1.04 -8.01 -17.48
N ARG A 40 -0.08 -8.31 -18.39
CA ARG A 40 0.22 -7.46 -19.54
C ARG A 40 -1.01 -7.48 -20.45
N THR A 41 -1.77 -6.41 -20.51
CA THR A 41 -2.72 -6.20 -21.58
C THR A 41 -1.95 -5.87 -22.86
N GLN A 42 -2.36 -6.47 -24.00
CA GLN A 42 -1.82 -6.16 -25.32
C GLN A 42 -1.95 -4.65 -25.61
N ALA A 43 -1.04 -4.15 -26.46
CA ALA A 43 -0.92 -2.74 -26.81
C ALA A 43 -2.27 -2.06 -27.08
N GLY A 44 -2.54 -0.95 -26.37
CA GLY A 44 -3.69 -0.08 -26.58
C GLY A 44 -4.67 0.06 -25.40
N ALA A 45 -4.59 -0.74 -24.36
CA ALA A 45 -5.43 -0.58 -23.18
C ALA A 45 -4.72 0.23 -22.08
N THR A 46 -5.42 1.21 -21.54
CA THR A 46 -5.00 1.98 -20.36
C THR A 46 -4.61 1.01 -19.24
N PHE A 47 -3.38 1.12 -18.76
CA PHE A 47 -2.90 0.32 -17.62
C PHE A 47 -3.77 0.64 -16.39
N LYS A 48 -4.74 -0.20 -16.10
CA LYS A 48 -5.27 -0.32 -14.75
C LYS A 48 -4.28 -1.23 -14.02
N GLY A 49 -3.37 -0.66 -13.24
CA GLY A 49 -2.62 -1.39 -12.22
C GLY A 49 -3.64 -2.08 -11.34
N GLY A 50 -3.28 -3.21 -10.78
CA GLY A 50 -4.14 -3.97 -9.90
C GLY A 50 -3.87 -5.47 -10.02
N ILE A 51 -4.11 -6.17 -8.93
CA ILE A 51 -4.04 -7.62 -8.88
C ILE A 51 -5.20 -8.21 -9.68
N SER A 52 -4.89 -9.00 -10.69
CA SER A 52 -5.90 -9.56 -11.59
C SER A 52 -6.65 -10.78 -11.02
N SER A 53 -6.06 -11.51 -10.08
CA SER A 53 -6.66 -12.66 -9.39
C SER A 53 -5.88 -13.01 -8.14
N TYR A 54 -6.59 -13.48 -7.12
CA TYR A 54 -5.98 -13.97 -5.90
C TYR A 54 -5.08 -15.19 -6.14
N SER A 55 -5.51 -16.10 -7.00
CA SER A 55 -4.75 -17.32 -7.31
C SER A 55 -3.31 -17.04 -7.77
N GLN A 56 -3.11 -15.92 -8.50
CA GLN A 56 -1.78 -15.50 -8.94
C GLN A 56 -0.94 -15.01 -7.75
N VAL A 57 -1.51 -14.15 -6.89
CA VAL A 57 -0.85 -13.65 -5.67
C VAL A 57 -0.44 -14.82 -4.76
N LYS A 58 -1.37 -15.73 -4.49
CA LYS A 58 -1.13 -16.93 -3.69
C LYS A 58 0.04 -17.76 -4.22
N LYS A 59 0.08 -17.96 -5.54
CA LYS A 59 1.17 -18.70 -6.20
C LYS A 59 2.53 -18.02 -5.99
N GLU A 60 2.58 -16.71 -6.14
CA GLU A 60 3.81 -15.92 -5.98
C GLU A 60 4.30 -15.93 -4.53
N ILE A 61 3.41 -15.67 -3.55
CA ILE A 61 3.76 -15.74 -2.12
C ILE A 61 4.28 -17.13 -1.77
N ARG A 62 3.58 -18.20 -2.18
CA ARG A 62 4.03 -19.57 -1.94
C ARG A 62 5.35 -19.90 -2.62
N GLN A 63 5.64 -19.30 -3.77
CA GLN A 63 6.94 -19.47 -4.44
C GLN A 63 8.07 -18.83 -3.63
N LEU A 64 7.87 -17.63 -3.08
CA LEU A 64 8.84 -16.97 -2.20
C LEU A 64 9.09 -17.79 -0.93
N LEU A 65 8.04 -18.34 -0.33
CA LEU A 65 8.11 -19.15 0.89
C LEU A 65 8.81 -20.50 0.69
N ARG A 66 9.01 -20.97 -0.55
CA ARG A 66 9.78 -22.21 -0.81
C ARG A 66 11.29 -22.07 -0.58
N ASP A 67 11.81 -20.83 -0.58
CA ASP A 67 13.22 -20.62 -0.23
C ASP A 67 13.41 -20.86 1.26
N SER A 68 14.25 -21.85 1.60
CA SER A 68 14.55 -22.23 2.99
C SER A 68 15.25 -21.14 3.79
N ASN A 69 15.85 -20.14 3.12
CA ASN A 69 16.48 -19.00 3.76
C ASN A 69 15.52 -17.84 4.05
N VAL A 70 14.26 -17.95 3.58
CA VAL A 70 13.24 -16.92 3.83
C VAL A 70 12.75 -17.02 5.26
N VAL A 71 12.82 -15.90 5.96
CA VAL A 71 12.33 -15.75 7.34
C VAL A 71 11.05 -14.94 7.41
N LEU A 72 10.78 -14.11 6.39
CA LEU A 72 9.57 -13.32 6.28
C LEU A 72 9.19 -13.08 4.83
N VAL A 73 7.92 -13.24 4.52
CA VAL A 73 7.28 -12.67 3.32
C VAL A 73 6.14 -11.79 3.79
N THR A 74 6.12 -10.55 3.34
CA THR A 74 5.01 -9.62 3.58
C THR A 74 4.48 -9.07 2.26
N THR A 75 3.39 -8.33 2.31
CA THR A 75 2.79 -7.69 1.13
C THR A 75 2.65 -6.19 1.35
N MET A 76 2.51 -5.44 0.27
CA MET A 76 2.03 -4.06 0.24
C MET A 76 1.14 -3.94 -1.00
N ILE A 77 -0.13 -4.23 -0.81
CA ILE A 77 -1.16 -4.39 -1.85
C ILE A 77 -2.32 -3.47 -1.48
N ASP A 78 -2.86 -2.75 -2.46
CA ASP A 78 -3.99 -1.86 -2.24
C ASP A 78 -5.25 -2.67 -1.86
N TYR A 79 -5.93 -2.25 -0.78
CA TYR A 79 -7.23 -2.79 -0.39
C TYR A 79 -8.30 -2.48 -1.46
N TYR A 80 -8.23 -1.28 -2.05
CA TYR A 80 -9.13 -0.88 -3.11
C TYR A 80 -8.87 -1.66 -4.40
N GLY A 81 -9.89 -2.31 -4.92
CA GLY A 81 -9.77 -3.08 -6.17
C GLY A 81 -9.23 -4.50 -6.01
N LEU A 82 -9.18 -5.03 -4.79
CA LEU A 82 -8.93 -6.45 -4.57
C LEU A 82 -9.92 -7.30 -5.40
N PRO A 83 -9.45 -8.41 -5.99
CA PRO A 83 -10.30 -9.29 -6.79
C PRO A 83 -11.38 -9.96 -5.92
N ASN A 84 -12.54 -10.25 -6.53
CA ASN A 84 -13.67 -10.85 -5.82
C ASN A 84 -13.37 -12.23 -5.23
N ASP A 85 -12.36 -12.93 -5.76
CA ASP A 85 -11.89 -14.23 -5.26
C ASP A 85 -10.86 -14.11 -4.12
N PHE A 86 -10.64 -12.89 -3.60
CA PHE A 86 -9.75 -12.69 -2.46
C PHE A 86 -10.34 -13.29 -1.19
N PRO A 87 -9.54 -14.02 -0.37
CA PRO A 87 -10.05 -14.69 0.82
C PRO A 87 -10.70 -13.71 1.80
N GLY A 88 -11.88 -14.07 2.30
CA GLY A 88 -12.64 -13.25 3.24
C GLY A 88 -13.58 -12.21 2.60
N GLN A 89 -13.57 -12.02 1.26
CA GLN A 89 -14.47 -11.06 0.60
C GLN A 89 -15.95 -11.41 0.77
N ASP A 90 -16.29 -12.68 0.73
CA ASP A 90 -17.65 -13.21 0.90
C ASP A 90 -18.17 -13.13 2.35
N THR A 91 -17.27 -12.96 3.30
CA THR A 91 -17.57 -12.86 4.75
C THR A 91 -17.17 -11.51 5.34
N LEU A 92 -17.01 -10.50 4.48
CA LEU A 92 -16.56 -9.16 4.89
C LEU A 92 -17.54 -8.54 5.92
N PRO A 93 -17.08 -8.13 7.11
CA PRO A 93 -17.96 -7.60 8.13
C PRO A 93 -18.52 -6.22 7.76
N ALA A 94 -19.73 -5.93 8.21
CA ALA A 94 -20.24 -4.56 8.25
C ALA A 94 -19.55 -3.83 9.41
N GLY A 95 -18.49 -3.05 9.07
CA GLY A 95 -17.67 -2.39 10.10
C GLY A 95 -16.81 -1.27 9.52
N THR A 96 -15.91 -0.78 10.35
CA THR A 96 -14.93 0.23 9.97
C THR A 96 -13.96 -0.30 8.90
N PRO A 97 -13.30 0.57 8.12
CA PRO A 97 -12.24 0.15 7.21
C PRO A 97 -11.16 -0.70 7.87
N TYR A 98 -10.81 -0.38 9.12
CA TYR A 98 -9.82 -1.14 9.91
C TYR A 98 -10.28 -2.57 10.24
N GLU A 99 -11.54 -2.76 10.61
CA GLU A 99 -12.09 -4.09 10.88
C GLU A 99 -12.16 -4.93 9.59
N ARG A 100 -12.55 -4.33 8.50
CA ARG A 100 -12.63 -4.99 7.19
C ARG A 100 -11.26 -5.40 6.66
N VAL A 101 -10.26 -4.50 6.71
CA VAL A 101 -8.92 -4.84 6.22
C VAL A 101 -8.26 -5.92 7.07
N ARG A 102 -8.41 -5.87 8.40
CA ARG A 102 -7.90 -6.93 9.30
C ARG A 102 -8.54 -8.27 9.02
N HIS A 103 -9.86 -8.30 8.79
CA HIS A 103 -10.57 -9.53 8.41
C HIS A 103 -9.99 -10.17 7.13
N LEU A 104 -9.69 -9.36 6.10
CA LEU A 104 -9.08 -9.85 4.87
C LEU A 104 -7.63 -10.29 5.06
N GLU A 105 -6.85 -9.58 5.85
CA GLU A 105 -5.48 -9.97 6.19
C GLU A 105 -5.44 -11.28 6.95
N ASP A 106 -6.31 -11.48 7.93
CA ASP A 106 -6.43 -12.72 8.69
C ASP A 106 -6.85 -13.90 7.78
N ALA A 107 -7.82 -13.68 6.89
CA ALA A 107 -8.24 -14.68 5.91
C ALA A 107 -7.11 -15.01 4.93
N PHE A 108 -6.35 -14.01 4.49
CA PHE A 108 -5.21 -14.18 3.60
C PHE A 108 -4.08 -14.95 4.29
N GLN A 109 -3.75 -14.63 5.53
CA GLN A 109 -2.74 -15.33 6.31
C GLN A 109 -3.13 -16.81 6.52
N ASN A 110 -4.39 -17.06 6.87
CA ASN A 110 -4.92 -18.41 7.07
C ASN A 110 -4.89 -19.23 5.78
N ASP A 111 -5.25 -18.64 4.64
CA ASP A 111 -5.25 -19.34 3.35
C ASP A 111 -3.84 -19.66 2.83
N ILE A 112 -2.84 -18.83 3.11
CA ILE A 112 -1.43 -19.12 2.83
C ILE A 112 -0.93 -20.23 3.77
N GLY A 113 -1.24 -20.15 5.06
CA GLY A 113 -0.98 -21.18 6.06
C GLY A 113 0.51 -21.33 6.44
N ASP A 114 1.35 -20.32 6.25
CA ASP A 114 2.77 -20.31 6.62
C ASP A 114 3.04 -19.21 7.67
N PRO A 115 3.61 -19.53 8.83
CA PRO A 115 3.86 -18.56 9.90
C PRO A 115 4.87 -17.46 9.53
N ARG A 116 5.64 -17.65 8.46
CA ARG A 116 6.57 -16.65 7.93
C ARG A 116 5.87 -15.63 7.03
N PHE A 117 4.57 -15.76 6.80
CA PHE A 117 3.79 -14.84 6.00
C PHE A 117 3.10 -13.82 6.89
N LEU A 118 3.35 -12.53 6.62
CA LEU A 118 2.73 -11.39 7.27
C LEU A 118 2.00 -10.55 6.22
N PRO A 119 0.70 -10.72 5.98
CA PRO A 119 -0.02 -9.90 5.02
C PRO A 119 -0.11 -8.45 5.48
N PHE A 120 -0.07 -7.53 4.53
CA PHE A 120 -0.41 -6.13 4.70
C PHE A 120 -1.13 -5.62 3.46
N LEU A 121 -2.34 -5.13 3.67
CA LEU A 121 -3.16 -4.45 2.67
C LEU A 121 -3.18 -2.97 3.01
N VAL A 122 -2.71 -2.13 2.10
CA VAL A 122 -2.75 -0.68 2.28
C VAL A 122 -4.21 -0.23 2.29
N LEU A 123 -4.66 0.39 3.38
CA LEU A 123 -6.04 0.87 3.50
C LEU A 123 -6.35 1.82 2.35
N HIS A 124 -7.38 1.44 1.58
CA HIS A 124 -7.79 2.01 0.31
C HIS A 124 -6.73 1.84 -0.79
N GLU A 125 -5.71 2.68 -0.83
CA GLU A 125 -4.60 2.63 -1.78
C GLU A 125 -3.38 3.40 -1.25
N PHE A 126 -2.23 3.26 -1.91
CA PHE A 126 -0.98 3.92 -1.52
C PHE A 126 -1.15 5.42 -1.26
N GLU A 127 -1.99 6.11 -2.02
CA GLU A 127 -2.24 7.53 -1.87
C GLU A 127 -2.84 7.91 -0.51
N ALA A 128 -3.40 6.98 0.26
CA ALA A 128 -3.78 7.25 1.65
C ALA A 128 -2.57 7.74 2.48
N LEU A 129 -1.38 7.18 2.25
CA LEU A 129 -0.16 7.62 2.92
C LEU A 129 0.27 9.04 2.52
N VAL A 130 -0.05 9.49 1.30
CA VAL A 130 0.21 10.87 0.83
C VAL A 130 -0.61 11.87 1.63
N PHE A 131 -1.82 11.50 2.05
CA PHE A 131 -2.69 12.35 2.87
C PHE A 131 -2.17 12.57 4.28
N ALA A 132 -1.19 11.81 4.75
CA ALA A 132 -0.56 12.07 6.04
C ALA A 132 0.06 13.47 6.11
N GLU A 133 0.66 13.96 4.99
CA GLU A 133 1.26 15.30 4.94
C GLU A 133 1.17 15.91 3.53
N LEU A 134 -0.03 16.37 3.15
CA LEU A 134 -0.29 17.00 1.86
C LEU A 134 0.55 18.25 1.58
N HIS A 135 1.03 18.94 2.63
CA HIS A 135 1.85 20.16 2.48
C HIS A 135 3.20 19.91 1.80
N HIS A 136 3.62 18.65 1.65
CA HIS A 136 4.79 18.28 0.87
C HIS A 136 4.54 18.24 -0.65
N LEU A 137 3.28 18.23 -1.11
CA LEU A 137 2.95 18.19 -2.54
C LEU A 137 3.58 19.34 -3.33
N PRO A 138 3.54 20.63 -2.89
CA PRO A 138 4.16 21.70 -3.63
C PRO A 138 5.68 21.55 -3.84
N SER A 139 6.36 20.82 -2.97
CA SER A 139 7.80 20.56 -3.10
C SER A 139 8.14 19.56 -4.21
N VAL A 140 7.17 18.79 -4.69
CA VAL A 140 7.32 17.79 -5.76
C VAL A 140 6.50 18.13 -7.01
N LEU A 141 5.49 18.98 -6.86
CA LEU A 141 4.62 19.50 -7.92
C LEU A 141 4.44 21.02 -7.69
N PRO A 142 5.39 21.85 -8.15
CA PRO A 142 5.36 23.29 -7.89
C PRO A 142 4.11 23.99 -8.43
N GLY A 143 3.64 25.02 -7.72
CA GLY A 143 2.49 25.84 -8.12
C GLY A 143 1.12 25.26 -7.74
N CYS A 144 1.08 24.25 -6.90
CA CYS A 144 -0.17 23.61 -6.47
C CYS A 144 -0.63 24.00 -5.04
N GLU A 145 -0.06 25.05 -4.45
CA GLU A 145 -0.31 25.43 -3.04
C GLU A 145 -1.80 25.67 -2.75
N LYS A 146 -2.49 26.38 -3.66
CA LYS A 146 -3.94 26.66 -3.50
C LYS A 146 -4.78 25.38 -3.58
N GLN A 147 -4.47 24.52 -4.54
CA GLN A 147 -5.16 23.25 -4.72
C GLN A 147 -4.94 22.32 -3.52
N VAL A 148 -3.72 22.28 -2.98
CA VAL A 148 -3.40 21.54 -1.76
C VAL A 148 -4.19 22.07 -0.57
N SER A 149 -4.32 23.40 -0.43
CA SER A 149 -5.13 24.01 0.62
C SER A 149 -6.61 23.59 0.51
N HIS A 150 -7.18 23.61 -0.70
CA HIS A 150 -8.56 23.18 -0.94
C HIS A 150 -8.72 21.66 -0.66
N LEU A 151 -7.76 20.84 -1.09
CA LEU A 151 -7.79 19.40 -0.83
C LEU A 151 -7.72 19.12 0.68
N THR A 152 -6.84 19.81 1.41
CA THR A 152 -6.72 19.68 2.86
C THR A 152 -8.04 20.04 3.57
N GLN A 153 -8.71 21.11 3.12
CA GLN A 153 -10.01 21.49 3.65
C GLN A 153 -11.09 20.43 3.36
N ALA A 154 -11.08 19.86 2.14
CA ALA A 154 -12.07 18.88 1.71
C ALA A 154 -12.00 17.55 2.47
N ILE A 155 -10.84 17.23 3.08
CA ILE A 155 -10.64 16.01 3.89
C ILE A 155 -10.63 16.31 5.40
N SER A 156 -10.92 17.53 5.79
CA SER A 156 -10.93 17.92 7.21
C SER A 156 -11.84 17.00 8.01
N GLY A 157 -11.31 16.40 9.07
CA GLY A 157 -12.04 15.46 9.93
C GLY A 157 -11.84 13.98 9.59
N PHE A 158 -11.11 13.65 8.51
CA PHE A 158 -10.71 12.28 8.22
C PHE A 158 -9.25 12.05 8.59
N SER A 159 -8.94 10.88 9.14
CA SER A 159 -7.55 10.41 9.14
C SER A 159 -7.17 9.94 7.73
N PRO A 160 -5.86 9.88 7.39
CA PRO A 160 -5.42 9.43 6.07
C PRO A 160 -6.01 8.07 5.65
N GLU A 161 -6.05 7.13 6.58
CA GLU A 161 -6.53 5.76 6.36
C GLU A 161 -8.07 5.62 6.41
N GLU A 162 -8.81 6.70 6.69
CA GLU A 162 -10.28 6.76 6.63
C GLU A 162 -10.79 7.41 5.35
N ILE A 163 -9.90 7.93 4.49
CA ILE A 163 -10.26 8.46 3.18
C ILE A 163 -10.68 7.30 2.29
N ASN A 164 -11.94 7.29 1.92
CA ASN A 164 -12.73 6.12 1.57
C ASN A 164 -12.52 5.55 0.16
N GLU A 165 -13.09 4.38 -0.06
CA GLU A 165 -13.04 3.55 -1.26
C GLU A 165 -14.07 3.88 -2.35
N GLY A 166 -14.79 5.00 -2.25
CA GLY A 166 -15.78 5.40 -3.27
C GLY A 166 -15.11 5.68 -4.62
N HIS A 167 -15.78 5.33 -5.71
CA HIS A 167 -15.25 5.46 -7.08
C HIS A 167 -14.67 6.85 -7.41
N THR A 168 -15.25 7.92 -6.86
CA THR A 168 -14.81 9.31 -7.03
C THR A 168 -14.17 9.90 -5.78
N THR A 169 -14.10 9.15 -4.69
CA THR A 169 -13.70 9.64 -3.37
C THR A 169 -12.52 8.87 -2.76
N HIS A 170 -12.03 7.85 -3.46
CA HIS A 170 -10.79 7.17 -3.06
C HIS A 170 -9.58 8.11 -3.13
N PRO A 171 -8.50 7.87 -2.39
CA PRO A 171 -7.40 8.82 -2.22
C PRO A 171 -6.87 9.41 -3.51
N SER A 172 -6.51 8.60 -4.50
CA SER A 172 -5.95 9.13 -5.74
C SER A 172 -6.97 9.88 -6.59
N ALA A 173 -8.25 9.51 -6.56
CA ALA A 173 -9.29 10.27 -7.25
C ALA A 173 -9.40 11.68 -6.69
N ARG A 174 -9.38 11.82 -5.35
CA ARG A 174 -9.38 13.14 -4.69
C ARG A 174 -8.17 13.98 -5.07
N ILE A 175 -6.97 13.38 -5.07
CA ILE A 175 -5.77 14.10 -5.47
C ILE A 175 -5.90 14.55 -6.93
N CYS A 176 -6.24 13.66 -7.86
CA CYS A 176 -6.32 13.98 -9.29
C CYS A 176 -7.43 15.00 -9.64
N GLN A 177 -8.53 15.04 -8.87
CA GLN A 177 -9.57 16.07 -9.04
C GLN A 177 -9.05 17.48 -8.76
N HIS A 178 -8.18 17.64 -7.78
CA HIS A 178 -7.59 18.93 -7.41
C HIS A 178 -6.27 19.21 -8.14
N LEU A 179 -5.54 18.18 -8.49
CA LEU A 179 -4.19 18.19 -9.05
C LEU A 179 -4.13 17.30 -10.30
N PRO A 180 -4.62 17.74 -11.48
CA PRO A 180 -4.65 16.92 -12.69
C PRO A 180 -3.25 16.45 -13.15
N ASP A 181 -2.20 17.21 -12.84
CA ASP A 181 -0.82 16.88 -13.19
C ASP A 181 -0.15 15.92 -12.20
N TYR A 182 -0.88 15.47 -11.16
CA TYR A 182 -0.35 14.49 -10.21
C TYR A 182 -0.10 13.15 -10.88
N GLN A 183 1.11 12.66 -10.74
CA GLN A 183 1.55 11.37 -11.24
C GLN A 183 1.89 10.45 -10.05
N LYS A 184 1.06 9.42 -9.80
CA LYS A 184 1.19 8.49 -8.67
C LYS A 184 2.62 8.00 -8.45
N ARG A 185 3.23 7.45 -9.50
CA ARG A 185 4.58 6.84 -9.45
C ARG A 185 5.70 7.84 -9.16
N LEU A 186 5.51 9.10 -9.57
CA LEU A 186 6.54 10.13 -9.45
C LEU A 186 6.40 10.92 -8.14
N HIS A 187 5.18 11.37 -7.85
CA HIS A 187 4.95 12.32 -6.76
C HIS A 187 4.65 11.60 -5.43
N GLY A 188 3.85 10.51 -5.46
CA GLY A 188 3.46 9.79 -4.26
C GLY A 188 4.63 9.37 -3.38
N PRO A 189 5.58 8.55 -3.86
CA PRO A 189 6.71 8.11 -3.05
C PRO A 189 7.57 9.26 -2.52
N ARG A 190 7.71 10.34 -3.30
CA ARG A 190 8.49 11.52 -2.90
C ARG A 190 7.83 12.32 -1.78
N VAL A 191 6.49 12.45 -1.81
CA VAL A 191 5.74 13.05 -0.70
C VAL A 191 5.90 12.21 0.55
N VAL A 192 5.67 10.90 0.45
CA VAL A 192 5.78 9.97 1.56
C VAL A 192 7.20 9.92 2.14
N GLN A 193 8.23 10.01 1.29
CA GLN A 193 9.62 10.14 1.73
C GLN A 193 9.86 11.40 2.58
N ARG A 194 9.29 12.55 2.17
CA ARG A 194 9.39 13.81 2.93
C ARG A 194 8.59 13.79 4.21
N THR A 195 7.45 13.12 4.21
CA THR A 195 6.62 12.91 5.39
C THR A 195 7.40 12.16 6.48
N GLY A 196 8.17 11.15 6.09
CA GLY A 196 8.95 10.32 7.00
C GLY A 196 8.11 9.29 7.75
N LEU A 197 8.75 8.18 8.12
CA LEU A 197 8.06 7.02 8.71
C LEU A 197 7.46 7.31 10.09
N ASP A 198 8.07 8.19 10.89
CA ASP A 198 7.55 8.53 12.22
C ASP A 198 6.19 9.25 12.11
N THR A 199 6.06 10.18 11.17
CA THR A 199 4.78 10.88 10.92
C THR A 199 3.73 9.92 10.35
N LEU A 200 4.13 9.02 9.43
CA LEU A 200 3.22 7.98 8.91
C LEU A 200 2.70 7.10 10.04
N ARG A 201 3.55 6.64 10.94
CA ARG A 201 3.14 5.83 12.11
C ARG A 201 2.17 6.57 13.03
N GLN A 202 2.36 7.87 13.21
CA GLN A 202 1.47 8.68 14.05
C GLN A 202 0.08 8.88 13.44
N LYS A 203 0.01 9.00 12.11
CA LYS A 203 -1.22 9.36 11.38
C LYS A 203 -1.94 8.19 10.72
N CYS A 204 -1.27 7.05 10.56
CA CYS A 204 -1.74 5.86 9.87
C CYS A 204 -1.62 4.64 10.82
N PRO A 205 -2.61 4.40 11.68
CA PRO A 205 -2.54 3.33 12.70
C PRO A 205 -2.36 1.93 12.12
N HIS A 206 -3.00 1.62 11.00
CA HIS A 206 -2.87 0.31 10.35
C HIS A 206 -1.46 0.09 9.80
N PHE A 207 -0.91 1.12 9.15
CA PHE A 207 0.50 1.12 8.74
C PHE A 207 1.46 0.99 9.93
N ALA A 208 1.17 1.67 11.05
CA ALA A 208 1.97 1.59 12.26
C ALA A 208 1.98 0.17 12.86
N ASP A 209 0.83 -0.49 12.92
CA ASP A 209 0.71 -1.87 13.40
C ASP A 209 1.54 -2.83 12.53
N TRP A 210 1.45 -2.69 11.21
CA TRP A 210 2.27 -3.48 10.30
C TRP A 210 3.77 -3.26 10.49
N MET A 211 4.20 -1.99 10.58
CA MET A 211 5.60 -1.64 10.82
C MET A 211 6.13 -2.24 12.12
N HIS A 212 5.34 -2.18 13.19
CA HIS A 212 5.71 -2.78 14.48
C HIS A 212 5.91 -4.31 14.35
N ARG A 213 4.99 -5.00 13.68
CA ARG A 213 5.10 -6.45 13.42
C ARG A 213 6.30 -6.78 12.54
N LEU A 214 6.57 -5.97 11.51
CA LEU A 214 7.70 -6.13 10.61
C LEU A 214 9.05 -6.01 11.34
N GLU A 215 9.15 -5.08 12.26
CA GLU A 215 10.37 -4.85 13.07
C GLU A 215 10.58 -5.88 14.20
N SER A 216 9.53 -6.63 14.53
CA SER A 216 9.57 -7.66 15.58
C SER A 216 10.13 -9.00 15.11
N VAL A 217 10.35 -9.20 13.80
CA VAL A 217 10.92 -10.39 13.16
C VAL A 217 12.42 -10.21 12.99
#